data_b990eabcae2fbeb8a18caa39efd9a4eb
#
_entry.id   b990eabcae2fbeb8a18caa39efd9a4eb
#
_cell.length_a   1.000
_cell.length_b   1.000
_cell.length_c   1.000
_cell.angle_alpha   90.00
_cell.angle_beta   90.00
_cell.angle_gamma   90.00
#
_symmetry.space_group_name_H-M   'P 1'
#
loop_
_entity.id
_entity.type
_entity.pdbx_description
1 polymer ?
#
loop_
_entity_poly.entity_id
_entity_poly.type
_entity_poly.pdbx_seq_one_letter_code
_entity_poly.pdbx_strand_id
1 'polypeptide(L)'
;EFFSNLDHPARRLIDRMGACVMGFDASSINGNALEAEVRRIVQVIEQYPETGRRVFQLVYDEFEKFLSKFLTEGQATAKLVSVAQQVEQRETLAIQYTIELRTLLKDMPVRDEIREFLFKTWAEVLALSAVRDGAQHADTLAYKHTAADLVWAASAKPHRSDRAQVIQSLPGLLQRLRQGLALLGVEGEAQDAQIKALTDTLAEA
;
A
#
# COMPACT_ATOMS: atom_id res chain seq x y z
N GLU A 1 -24.56 -8.05 -46.00
CA GLU A 1 -24.07 -9.31 -45.35
C GLU A 1 -23.17 -9.05 -44.15
N PHE A 2 -22.33 -8.01 -44.21
CA PHE A 2 -21.35 -7.65 -43.19
C PHE A 2 -21.97 -7.30 -41.81
N PHE A 3 -23.04 -6.51 -41.76
CA PHE A 3 -23.71 -6.12 -40.51
C PHE A 3 -24.67 -7.17 -39.95
N SER A 4 -25.09 -8.12 -40.73
CA SER A 4 -26.03 -9.15 -40.32
C SER A 4 -25.40 -10.42 -39.77
N ASN A 5 -24.10 -10.60 -39.98
CA ASN A 5 -23.35 -11.77 -39.50
C ASN A 5 -22.44 -11.39 -38.33
N LEU A 6 -22.84 -11.76 -37.11
CA LEU A 6 -22.07 -11.50 -35.87
C LEU A 6 -20.70 -12.17 -35.82
N ASP A 7 -20.51 -13.27 -36.59
CA ASP A 7 -19.25 -14.01 -36.67
C ASP A 7 -18.31 -13.49 -37.75
N HIS A 8 -18.71 -12.45 -38.48
CA HIS A 8 -17.84 -11.86 -39.51
C HIS A 8 -16.65 -11.12 -38.84
N PRO A 9 -15.40 -11.39 -39.26
CA PRO A 9 -14.22 -10.81 -38.59
C PRO A 9 -14.24 -9.28 -38.53
N ALA A 10 -14.73 -8.61 -39.55
CA ALA A 10 -14.87 -7.16 -39.55
C ALA A 10 -15.88 -6.65 -38.52
N ARG A 11 -16.99 -7.34 -38.30
CA ARG A 11 -17.95 -7.01 -37.26
C ARG A 11 -17.32 -7.20 -35.89
N ARG A 12 -16.67 -8.32 -35.65
CA ARG A 12 -15.95 -8.59 -34.36
C ARG A 12 -14.86 -7.56 -34.09
N LEU A 13 -14.12 -7.12 -35.11
CA LEU A 13 -13.12 -6.08 -34.99
C LEU A 13 -13.73 -4.75 -34.55
N ILE A 14 -14.80 -4.30 -35.19
CA ILE A 14 -15.50 -3.04 -34.87
C ILE A 14 -16.07 -3.09 -33.43
N ASP A 15 -16.76 -4.17 -33.10
CA ASP A 15 -17.35 -4.36 -31.77
C ASP A 15 -16.25 -4.37 -30.68
N ARG A 16 -15.10 -5.00 -30.95
CA ARG A 16 -13.98 -5.05 -30.03
C ARG A 16 -13.31 -3.69 -29.86
N MET A 17 -13.09 -2.96 -30.95
CA MET A 17 -12.54 -1.61 -30.91
C MET A 17 -13.47 -0.66 -30.15
N GLY A 18 -14.78 -0.71 -30.42
CA GLY A 18 -15.78 0.10 -29.74
C GLY A 18 -15.84 -0.17 -28.24
N ALA A 19 -15.80 -1.45 -27.84
CA ALA A 19 -15.78 -1.83 -26.42
C ALA A 19 -14.53 -1.31 -25.68
N CYS A 20 -13.38 -1.30 -26.35
CA CYS A 20 -12.14 -0.79 -25.77
C CYS A 20 -12.16 0.74 -25.60
N VAL A 21 -12.66 1.47 -26.59
CA VAL A 21 -12.69 2.95 -26.58
C VAL A 21 -13.60 3.49 -25.47
N MET A 22 -14.72 2.82 -25.18
CA MET A 22 -15.65 3.25 -24.13
C MET A 22 -15.09 3.19 -22.71
N GLY A 23 -13.99 2.46 -22.49
CA GLY A 23 -13.38 2.29 -21.17
C GLY A 23 -12.13 3.14 -20.92
N PHE A 24 -11.67 3.94 -21.91
CA PHE A 24 -10.41 4.68 -21.80
C PHE A 24 -10.59 6.19 -21.91
N ASP A 25 -9.87 6.91 -21.06
CA ASP A 25 -9.73 8.36 -21.16
C ASP A 25 -8.75 8.70 -22.30
N ALA A 26 -9.27 9.38 -23.34
CA ALA A 26 -8.50 9.78 -24.51
C ALA A 26 -7.33 10.74 -24.20
N SER A 27 -7.38 11.43 -23.05
CA SER A 27 -6.32 12.35 -22.61
C SER A 27 -5.14 11.64 -21.91
N SER A 28 -5.31 10.37 -21.54
CA SER A 28 -4.26 9.58 -20.88
C SER A 28 -3.22 9.06 -21.88
N ILE A 29 -2.00 8.79 -21.40
CA ILE A 29 -0.93 8.17 -22.21
C ILE A 29 -1.41 6.83 -22.79
N ASN A 30 -2.15 6.06 -22.01
CA ASN A 30 -2.72 4.80 -22.44
C ASN A 30 -3.84 4.99 -23.47
N GLY A 31 -4.67 6.01 -23.33
CA GLY A 31 -5.70 6.38 -24.31
C GLY A 31 -5.08 6.76 -25.65
N ASN A 32 -4.00 7.54 -25.65
CA ASN A 32 -3.27 7.91 -26.86
C ASN A 32 -2.66 6.70 -27.59
N ALA A 33 -2.11 5.73 -26.84
CA ALA A 33 -1.55 4.52 -27.43
C ALA A 33 -2.64 3.64 -28.08
N LEU A 34 -3.80 3.52 -27.44
CA LEU A 34 -4.95 2.79 -28.00
C LEU A 34 -5.50 3.50 -29.24
N GLU A 35 -5.64 4.81 -29.22
CA GLU A 35 -6.08 5.61 -30.36
C GLU A 35 -5.13 5.45 -31.57
N ALA A 36 -3.82 5.51 -31.32
CA ALA A 36 -2.81 5.33 -32.34
C ALA A 36 -2.91 3.95 -33.01
N GLU A 37 -3.14 2.87 -32.23
CA GLU A 37 -3.31 1.52 -32.75
C GLU A 37 -4.60 1.36 -33.57
N VAL A 38 -5.72 1.92 -33.07
CA VAL A 38 -6.99 1.93 -33.81
C VAL A 38 -6.82 2.65 -35.15
N ARG A 39 -6.18 3.82 -35.14
CA ARG A 39 -5.90 4.60 -36.36
C ARG A 39 -4.99 3.84 -37.34
N ARG A 40 -3.97 3.15 -36.84
CA ARG A 40 -3.12 2.27 -37.65
C ARG A 40 -3.93 1.16 -38.35
N ILE A 41 -4.81 0.50 -37.60
CA ILE A 41 -5.68 -0.55 -38.13
C ILE A 41 -6.58 -0.04 -39.24
N VAL A 42 -7.21 1.11 -39.05
CA VAL A 42 -8.05 1.74 -40.07
C VAL A 42 -7.25 2.03 -41.33
N GLN A 43 -6.05 2.59 -41.21
CA GLN A 43 -5.17 2.86 -42.35
C GLN A 43 -4.79 1.58 -43.11
N VAL A 44 -4.49 0.49 -42.41
CA VAL A 44 -4.19 -0.81 -43.03
C VAL A 44 -5.38 -1.30 -43.86
N ILE A 45 -6.60 -1.21 -43.31
CA ILE A 45 -7.80 -1.63 -44.01
C ILE A 45 -8.07 -0.74 -45.24
N GLU A 46 -7.86 0.56 -45.14
CA GLU A 46 -8.05 1.52 -46.25
C GLU A 46 -7.08 1.28 -47.41
N GLN A 47 -5.87 0.82 -47.12
CA GLN A 47 -4.84 0.49 -48.15
C GLN A 47 -5.17 -0.76 -48.96
N TYR A 48 -6.09 -1.59 -48.50
CA TYR A 48 -6.51 -2.81 -49.18
C TYR A 48 -8.00 -2.73 -49.62
N PRO A 49 -8.34 -2.05 -50.72
CA PRO A 49 -9.70 -1.81 -51.14
C PRO A 49 -10.50 -3.07 -51.50
N GLU A 50 -9.81 -4.17 -51.79
CA GLU A 50 -10.40 -5.50 -51.97
C GLU A 50 -10.26 -6.37 -50.74
N THR A 51 -10.60 -5.81 -49.59
CA THR A 51 -10.49 -6.49 -48.29
C THR A 51 -11.46 -7.66 -48.16
N GLY A 52 -10.94 -8.83 -48.37
CA GLY A 52 -11.64 -10.08 -48.10
C GLY A 52 -11.65 -10.42 -46.60
N ARG A 53 -12.57 -11.33 -46.26
CA ARG A 53 -12.70 -11.85 -44.85
C ARG A 53 -11.38 -12.20 -44.19
N ARG A 54 -10.38 -12.68 -44.95
CA ARG A 54 -9.08 -13.07 -44.48
C ARG A 54 -8.27 -11.90 -43.94
N VAL A 55 -8.31 -10.74 -44.56
CA VAL A 55 -7.58 -9.54 -44.12
C VAL A 55 -8.16 -9.03 -42.80
N PHE A 56 -9.49 -8.99 -42.68
CA PHE A 56 -10.13 -8.62 -41.42
C PHE A 56 -9.82 -9.60 -40.30
N GLN A 57 -9.69 -10.90 -40.58
CA GLN A 57 -9.29 -11.87 -39.56
C GLN A 57 -7.85 -11.62 -39.10
N LEU A 58 -6.91 -11.37 -39.98
CA LEU A 58 -5.52 -11.06 -39.64
C LEU A 58 -5.42 -9.79 -38.77
N VAL A 59 -6.10 -8.74 -39.16
CA VAL A 59 -6.12 -7.48 -38.44
C VAL A 59 -6.77 -7.63 -37.06
N TYR A 60 -7.84 -8.41 -36.97
CA TYR A 60 -8.48 -8.76 -35.70
C TYR A 60 -7.52 -9.49 -34.76
N ASP A 61 -6.80 -10.50 -35.26
CA ASP A 61 -5.85 -11.28 -34.49
C ASP A 61 -4.69 -10.42 -33.98
N GLU A 62 -4.20 -9.50 -34.82
CA GLU A 62 -3.17 -8.53 -34.41
C GLU A 62 -3.67 -7.56 -33.33
N PHE A 63 -4.90 -7.10 -33.46
CA PHE A 63 -5.50 -6.21 -32.46
C PHE A 63 -5.69 -6.91 -31.11
N GLU A 64 -6.13 -8.17 -31.11
CA GLU A 64 -6.24 -8.96 -29.89
C GLU A 64 -4.86 -9.17 -29.20
N LYS A 65 -3.81 -9.40 -29.97
CA LYS A 65 -2.44 -9.49 -29.43
C LYS A 65 -1.98 -8.16 -28.84
N PHE A 66 -2.25 -7.06 -29.52
CA PHE A 66 -1.96 -5.72 -28.98
C PHE A 66 -2.70 -5.47 -27.69
N LEU A 67 -4.02 -5.73 -27.63
CA LEU A 67 -4.81 -5.55 -26.42
C LEU A 67 -4.32 -6.38 -25.25
N SER A 68 -3.99 -7.64 -25.49
CA SER A 68 -3.46 -8.54 -24.47
C SER A 68 -2.20 -7.99 -23.82
N LYS A 69 -1.26 -7.52 -24.64
CA LYS A 69 -0.03 -6.88 -24.18
C LYS A 69 -0.30 -5.56 -23.48
N PHE A 70 -1.12 -4.71 -24.07
CA PHE A 70 -1.48 -3.39 -23.58
C PHE A 70 -2.15 -3.44 -22.19
N LEU A 71 -3.11 -4.35 -22.00
CA LEU A 71 -3.79 -4.52 -20.72
C LEU A 71 -2.83 -5.07 -19.65
N THR A 72 -1.94 -5.98 -20.00
CA THR A 72 -0.95 -6.54 -19.08
C THR A 72 0.06 -5.47 -18.61
N GLU A 73 0.59 -4.68 -19.54
CA GLU A 73 1.50 -3.58 -19.24
C GLU A 73 0.80 -2.47 -18.44
N GLY A 74 -0.44 -2.13 -18.78
CA GLY A 74 -1.25 -1.16 -18.05
C GLY A 74 -1.52 -1.57 -16.60
N GLN A 75 -1.83 -2.86 -16.36
CA GLN A 75 -2.01 -3.40 -15.01
C GLN A 75 -0.72 -3.38 -14.21
N ALA A 76 0.42 -3.74 -14.82
CA ALA A 76 1.72 -3.70 -14.15
C ALA A 76 2.11 -2.26 -13.75
N THR A 77 1.92 -1.30 -14.64
CA THR A 77 2.17 0.13 -14.37
C THR A 77 1.26 0.65 -13.27
N ALA A 78 -0.04 0.36 -13.31
CA ALA A 78 -0.99 0.77 -12.26
C ALA A 78 -0.61 0.18 -10.89
N LYS A 79 -0.16 -1.08 -10.85
CA LYS A 79 0.31 -1.72 -9.62
C LYS A 79 1.57 -1.05 -9.07
N LEU A 80 2.54 -0.71 -9.91
CA LEU A 80 3.76 0.01 -9.50
C LEU A 80 3.44 1.40 -8.94
N VAL A 81 2.55 2.15 -9.58
CA VAL A 81 2.10 3.47 -9.09
C VAL A 81 1.42 3.32 -7.74
N SER A 82 0.56 2.33 -7.56
CA SER A 82 -0.12 2.06 -6.27
C SER A 82 0.89 1.74 -5.16
N VAL A 83 1.92 0.93 -5.43
CA VAL A 83 2.97 0.61 -4.45
C VAL A 83 3.77 1.86 -4.09
N ALA A 84 4.17 2.68 -5.07
CA ALA A 84 4.89 3.93 -4.82
C ALA A 84 4.07 4.90 -3.97
N GLN A 85 2.77 5.04 -4.22
CA GLN A 85 1.86 5.85 -3.42
C GLN A 85 1.75 5.35 -1.98
N GLN A 86 1.69 4.03 -1.75
CA GLN A 86 1.67 3.46 -0.40
C GLN A 86 2.95 3.73 0.37
N VAL A 87 4.12 3.65 -0.29
CA VAL A 87 5.41 3.98 0.33
C VAL A 87 5.46 5.45 0.74
N GLU A 88 5.08 6.35 -0.16
CA GLU A 88 5.03 7.80 0.12
C GLU A 88 4.05 8.13 1.25
N GLN A 89 2.88 7.52 1.25
CA GLN A 89 1.89 7.68 2.32
C GLN A 89 2.41 7.19 3.66
N ARG A 90 3.11 6.05 3.68
CA ARG A 90 3.73 5.51 4.89
C ARG A 90 4.79 6.46 5.45
N GLU A 91 5.67 7.00 4.60
CA GLU A 91 6.69 7.96 5.02
C GLU A 91 6.07 9.23 5.63
N THR A 92 5.04 9.77 5.00
CA THR A 92 4.30 10.93 5.49
C THR A 92 3.65 10.65 6.84
N LEU A 93 2.99 9.52 6.99
CA LEU A 93 2.36 9.12 8.25
C LEU A 93 3.39 8.84 9.37
N ALA A 94 4.55 8.27 9.05
CA ALA A 94 5.62 8.07 10.02
C ALA A 94 6.11 9.41 10.60
N ILE A 95 6.23 10.44 9.79
CA ILE A 95 6.55 11.80 10.24
C ILE A 95 5.46 12.36 11.14
N GLN A 96 4.19 12.22 10.75
CA GLN A 96 3.05 12.69 11.56
C GLN A 96 2.99 11.99 12.92
N TYR A 97 3.13 10.68 12.96
CA TYR A 97 3.15 9.92 14.21
C TYR A 97 4.37 10.25 15.08
N THR A 98 5.52 10.52 14.48
CA THR A 98 6.69 11.01 15.23
C THR A 98 6.40 12.34 15.92
N ILE A 99 5.69 13.26 15.26
CA ILE A 99 5.28 14.55 15.83
C ILE A 99 4.27 14.34 16.96
N GLU A 100 3.28 13.47 16.77
CA GLU A 100 2.30 13.13 17.84
C GLU A 100 3.01 12.53 19.05
N LEU A 101 3.93 11.59 18.86
CA LEU A 101 4.69 10.97 19.95
C LEU A 101 5.60 11.98 20.67
N ARG A 102 6.23 12.89 19.94
CA ARG A 102 7.02 13.99 20.54
C ARG A 102 6.16 14.90 21.41
N THR A 103 4.94 15.20 20.96
CA THR A 103 4.00 16.00 21.74
C THR A 103 3.59 15.26 23.02
N LEU A 104 3.32 13.95 22.92
CA LEU A 104 3.00 13.10 24.08
C LEU A 104 4.14 13.07 25.11
N LEU A 105 5.39 13.09 24.65
CA LEU A 105 6.58 12.95 25.49
C LEU A 105 7.19 14.28 25.98
N LYS A 106 6.63 15.42 25.54
CA LYS A 106 7.23 16.73 25.75
C LYS A 106 7.58 17.04 27.22
N ASP A 107 6.66 16.70 28.12
CA ASP A 107 6.81 16.98 29.55
C ASP A 107 6.93 15.71 30.42
N MET A 108 7.21 14.57 29.78
CA MET A 108 7.30 13.28 30.46
C MET A 108 8.75 12.94 30.78
N PRO A 109 9.08 12.59 32.05
CA PRO A 109 10.40 12.17 32.46
C PRO A 109 10.68 10.72 32.05
N VAL A 110 10.89 10.52 30.76
CA VAL A 110 11.13 9.21 30.14
C VAL A 110 12.55 9.18 29.60
N ARG A 111 13.25 8.04 29.77
CA ARG A 111 14.64 7.85 29.30
C ARG A 111 14.74 7.95 27.78
N ASP A 112 15.93 8.33 27.30
CA ASP A 112 16.19 8.56 25.88
C ASP A 112 16.02 7.28 25.05
N GLU A 113 16.34 6.12 25.59
CA GLU A 113 16.18 4.82 24.93
C GLU A 113 14.71 4.54 24.56
N ILE A 114 13.78 4.87 25.47
CA ILE A 114 12.34 4.73 25.22
C ILE A 114 11.86 5.76 24.19
N ARG A 115 12.36 7.01 24.29
CA ARG A 115 12.05 8.07 23.30
C ARG A 115 12.50 7.67 21.91
N GLU A 116 13.72 7.18 21.79
CA GLU A 116 14.30 6.77 20.52
C GLU A 116 13.55 5.59 19.91
N PHE A 117 13.19 4.59 20.70
CA PHE A 117 12.36 3.48 20.27
C PHE A 117 11.00 3.95 19.71
N LEU A 118 10.31 4.83 20.42
CA LEU A 118 9.03 5.36 20.00
C LEU A 118 9.14 6.17 18.69
N PHE A 119 10.13 7.05 18.58
CA PHE A 119 10.27 7.93 17.43
C PHE A 119 10.76 7.22 16.16
N LYS A 120 11.66 6.24 16.29
CA LYS A 120 12.26 5.53 15.16
C LYS A 120 11.48 4.27 14.78
N THR A 121 11.08 3.47 15.78
CA THR A 121 10.49 2.16 15.55
C THR A 121 8.96 2.20 15.62
N TRP A 122 8.40 2.76 16.70
CA TRP A 122 6.95 2.70 16.91
C TRP A 122 6.16 3.63 15.97
N ALA A 123 6.73 4.76 15.58
CA ALA A 123 6.15 5.62 14.55
C ALA A 123 5.97 4.87 13.22
N GLU A 124 6.92 4.01 12.85
CA GLU A 124 6.83 3.14 11.67
C GLU A 124 5.75 2.06 11.81
N VAL A 125 5.59 1.47 12.99
CA VAL A 125 4.49 0.52 13.28
C VAL A 125 3.14 1.19 13.06
N LEU A 126 2.95 2.38 13.61
CA LEU A 126 1.72 3.16 13.47
C LEU A 126 1.46 3.53 12.00
N ALA A 127 2.48 3.99 11.29
CA ALA A 127 2.37 4.35 9.89
C ALA A 127 1.99 3.16 9.01
N LEU A 128 2.64 2.01 9.20
CA LEU A 128 2.35 0.79 8.44
C LEU A 128 0.94 0.26 8.73
N SER A 129 0.52 0.24 9.99
CA SER A 129 -0.83 -0.15 10.37
C SER A 129 -1.88 0.78 9.77
N ALA A 130 -1.64 2.09 9.79
CA ALA A 130 -2.56 3.09 9.24
C ALA A 130 -2.68 3.00 7.71
N VAL A 131 -1.59 2.72 7.00
CA VAL A 131 -1.62 2.51 5.53
C VAL A 131 -2.36 1.24 5.17
N ARG A 132 -2.14 0.17 5.93
CA ARG A 132 -2.74 -1.15 5.64
C ARG A 132 -4.22 -1.21 5.99
N ASP A 133 -4.58 -0.75 7.17
CA ASP A 133 -5.90 -1.00 7.77
C ASP A 133 -6.71 0.30 7.98
N GLY A 134 -6.05 1.44 8.02
CA GLY A 134 -6.63 2.76 8.27
C GLY A 134 -6.25 3.35 9.64
N ALA A 135 -6.18 4.68 9.72
CA ALA A 135 -5.78 5.39 10.93
C ALA A 135 -6.77 5.22 12.11
N GLN A 136 -8.04 4.94 11.82
CA GLN A 136 -9.10 4.72 12.80
C GLN A 136 -9.43 3.24 13.03
N HIS A 137 -8.70 2.34 12.41
CA HIS A 137 -8.87 0.91 12.61
C HIS A 137 -8.51 0.50 14.04
N ALA A 138 -9.20 -0.51 14.56
CA ALA A 138 -9.01 -0.99 15.94
C ALA A 138 -7.55 -1.35 16.24
N ASP A 139 -6.84 -1.98 15.32
CA ASP A 139 -5.44 -2.37 15.49
C ASP A 139 -4.52 -1.15 15.54
N THR A 140 -4.73 -0.14 14.69
CA THR A 140 -3.96 1.10 14.71
C THR A 140 -4.16 1.87 16.02
N LEU A 141 -5.40 1.93 16.50
CA LEU A 141 -5.72 2.54 17.79
C LEU A 141 -5.10 1.74 18.95
N ALA A 142 -5.08 0.42 18.88
CA ALA A 142 -4.41 -0.45 19.86
C ALA A 142 -2.91 -0.18 19.92
N TYR A 143 -2.24 0.03 18.79
CA TYR A 143 -0.83 0.43 18.75
C TYR A 143 -0.58 1.83 19.31
N LYS A 144 -1.52 2.78 19.13
CA LYS A 144 -1.46 4.09 19.78
C LYS A 144 -1.57 3.96 21.32
N HIS A 145 -2.49 3.16 21.81
CA HIS A 145 -2.63 2.87 23.24
C HIS A 145 -1.37 2.19 23.80
N THR A 146 -0.77 1.29 23.04
CA THR A 146 0.49 0.63 23.43
C THR A 146 1.62 1.65 23.63
N ALA A 147 1.74 2.65 22.77
CA ALA A 147 2.69 3.75 22.96
C ALA A 147 2.42 4.53 24.25
N ALA A 148 1.18 4.87 24.53
CA ALA A 148 0.79 5.56 25.77
C ALA A 148 1.08 4.73 27.01
N ASP A 149 0.80 3.43 26.98
CA ASP A 149 1.06 2.50 28.07
C ASP A 149 2.58 2.34 28.31
N LEU A 150 3.39 2.33 27.26
CA LEU A 150 4.83 2.28 27.36
C LEU A 150 5.39 3.56 28.02
N VAL A 151 4.91 4.72 27.60
CA VAL A 151 5.28 6.01 28.19
C VAL A 151 4.90 6.05 29.68
N TRP A 152 3.68 5.60 30.00
CA TRP A 152 3.24 5.52 31.38
C TRP A 152 4.10 4.56 32.19
N ALA A 153 4.42 3.38 31.70
CA ALA A 153 5.27 2.40 32.37
C ALA A 153 6.70 2.92 32.59
N ALA A 154 7.23 3.67 31.61
CA ALA A 154 8.58 4.23 31.66
C ALA A 154 8.74 5.51 32.47
N SER A 155 7.63 6.16 32.86
CA SER A 155 7.67 7.35 33.69
C SER A 155 7.82 7.01 35.17
N ALA A 156 8.52 7.85 35.93
CA ALA A 156 8.75 7.62 37.35
C ALA A 156 7.45 7.46 38.15
N LYS A 157 7.38 6.44 39.02
CA LYS A 157 6.24 6.10 39.86
C LYS A 157 6.54 6.36 41.34
N PRO A 158 6.05 7.45 41.91
CA PRO A 158 6.27 7.75 43.32
C PRO A 158 5.52 6.78 44.25
N HIS A 159 4.37 6.25 43.81
CA HIS A 159 3.54 5.38 44.65
C HIS A 159 3.78 3.88 44.37
N ARG A 160 3.78 3.09 45.46
CA ARG A 160 3.96 1.63 45.37
C ARG A 160 2.83 0.94 44.62
N SER A 161 1.60 1.43 44.69
CA SER A 161 0.44 0.95 43.96
C SER A 161 0.67 1.02 42.44
N ASP A 162 1.23 2.13 41.95
CA ASP A 162 1.45 2.37 40.54
C ASP A 162 2.55 1.44 39.99
N ARG A 163 3.61 1.22 40.80
CA ARG A 163 4.66 0.23 40.45
C ARG A 163 4.09 -1.18 40.36
N ALA A 164 3.22 -1.57 41.29
CA ALA A 164 2.58 -2.87 41.24
C ALA A 164 1.69 -3.02 39.99
N GLN A 165 1.00 -1.97 39.59
CA GLN A 165 0.20 -1.94 38.37
C GLN A 165 1.05 -2.06 37.10
N VAL A 166 2.21 -1.39 37.04
CA VAL A 166 3.18 -1.54 35.93
C VAL A 166 3.61 -3.00 35.82
N ILE A 167 4.05 -3.62 36.91
CA ILE A 167 4.50 -5.02 36.94
C ILE A 167 3.38 -5.96 36.45
N GLN A 168 2.15 -5.73 36.90
CA GLN A 168 1.00 -6.55 36.51
C GLN A 168 0.65 -6.40 35.03
N SER A 169 0.76 -5.21 34.45
CA SER A 169 0.43 -4.93 33.06
C SER A 169 1.57 -5.22 32.08
N LEU A 170 2.81 -5.38 32.57
CA LEU A 170 4.02 -5.52 31.76
C LEU A 170 3.97 -6.69 30.75
N PRO A 171 3.53 -7.92 31.11
CA PRO A 171 3.46 -9.01 30.13
C PRO A 171 2.56 -8.70 28.93
N GLY A 172 1.40 -8.09 29.14
CA GLY A 172 0.48 -7.66 28.08
C GLY A 172 1.08 -6.56 27.20
N LEU A 173 1.78 -5.60 27.82
CA LEU A 173 2.48 -4.53 27.11
C LEU A 173 3.57 -5.11 26.20
N LEU A 174 4.44 -5.99 26.73
CA LEU A 174 5.50 -6.62 25.96
C LEU A 174 4.97 -7.46 24.81
N GLN A 175 3.86 -8.16 24.99
CA GLN A 175 3.21 -8.92 23.92
C GLN A 175 2.74 -8.01 22.79
N ARG A 176 2.11 -6.87 23.09
CA ARG A 176 1.66 -5.90 22.09
C ARG A 176 2.84 -5.23 21.36
N LEU A 177 3.93 -4.95 22.07
CA LEU A 177 5.17 -4.45 21.46
C LEU A 177 5.77 -5.49 20.48
N ARG A 178 5.77 -6.77 20.84
CA ARG A 178 6.18 -7.86 19.94
C ARG A 178 5.32 -7.94 18.68
N GLN A 179 4.01 -7.81 18.82
CA GLN A 179 3.09 -7.79 17.68
C GLN A 179 3.38 -6.63 16.73
N GLY A 180 3.63 -5.45 17.25
CA GLY A 180 4.01 -4.28 16.45
C GLY A 180 5.36 -4.46 15.74
N LEU A 181 6.35 -5.00 16.40
CA LEU A 181 7.65 -5.33 15.81
C LEU A 181 7.52 -6.37 14.69
N ALA A 182 6.71 -7.41 14.90
CA ALA A 182 6.41 -8.42 13.88
C ALA A 182 5.76 -7.81 12.63
N LEU A 183 4.91 -6.81 12.80
CA LEU A 183 4.32 -6.07 11.68
C LEU A 183 5.38 -5.40 10.79
N LEU A 184 6.49 -4.93 11.37
CA LEU A 184 7.65 -4.40 10.65
C LEU A 184 8.58 -5.48 10.09
N GLY A 185 8.30 -6.76 10.32
CA GLY A 185 9.17 -7.88 9.95
C GLY A 185 10.33 -8.11 10.92
N VAL A 186 10.28 -7.51 12.11
CA VAL A 186 11.28 -7.73 13.17
C VAL A 186 10.83 -8.89 14.05
N GLU A 187 11.45 -10.04 13.86
CA GLU A 187 11.11 -11.29 14.54
C GLU A 187 12.36 -11.99 15.09
N GLY A 188 12.17 -13.07 15.86
CA GLY A 188 13.23 -13.90 16.38
C GLY A 188 14.21 -13.14 17.30
N GLU A 189 15.49 -13.37 17.13
CA GLU A 189 16.54 -12.79 17.97
C GLU A 189 16.56 -11.25 17.95
N ALA A 190 16.30 -10.63 16.80
CA ALA A 190 16.24 -9.17 16.67
C ALA A 190 15.09 -8.57 17.49
N GLN A 191 13.93 -9.23 17.48
CA GLN A 191 12.79 -8.84 18.30
C GLN A 191 13.11 -9.02 19.80
N ASP A 192 13.66 -10.17 20.17
CA ASP A 192 14.02 -10.46 21.57
C ASP A 192 15.05 -9.47 22.11
N ALA A 193 16.04 -9.07 21.31
CA ALA A 193 17.03 -8.07 21.68
C ALA A 193 16.40 -6.70 21.96
N GLN A 194 15.47 -6.25 21.11
CA GLN A 194 14.79 -4.98 21.31
C GLN A 194 13.87 -5.01 22.54
N ILE A 195 13.11 -6.08 22.73
CA ILE A 195 12.24 -6.26 23.90
C ILE A 195 13.05 -6.33 25.18
N LYS A 196 14.20 -7.03 25.17
CA LYS A 196 15.10 -7.09 26.32
C LYS A 196 15.63 -5.70 26.67
N ALA A 197 16.11 -4.94 25.70
CA ALA A 197 16.61 -3.58 25.92
C ALA A 197 15.54 -2.67 26.55
N LEU A 198 14.29 -2.74 26.05
CA LEU A 198 13.16 -2.00 26.63
C LEU A 198 12.86 -2.45 28.08
N THR A 199 12.85 -3.75 28.32
CA THR A 199 12.59 -4.32 29.66
C THR A 199 13.65 -3.89 30.66
N ASP A 200 14.92 -3.95 30.26
CA ASP A 200 16.05 -3.52 31.10
C ASP A 200 15.92 -2.02 31.45
N THR A 201 15.60 -1.19 30.46
CA THR A 201 15.36 0.25 30.67
C THR A 201 14.17 0.52 31.59
N LEU A 202 13.08 -0.24 31.48
CA LEU A 202 11.91 -0.12 32.35
C LEU A 202 12.21 -0.58 33.79
N ALA A 203 13.11 -1.55 33.97
CA ALA A 203 13.48 -2.02 35.30
C ALA A 203 14.34 -1.00 36.07
N GLU A 204 15.03 -0.12 35.36
CA GLU A 204 15.85 0.95 35.91
C GLU A 204 15.11 2.28 36.15
N ALA A 205 13.85 2.38 35.69
CA ALA A 205 13.02 3.57 35.82
C ALA A 205 12.19 3.52 37.11
#